data_f970e24db6ace3fec4cddf09e75bcdfb
#
_entry.id   f970e24db6ace3fec4cddf09e75bcdfb
#
_cell.length_a   1.000
_cell.length_b   1.000
_cell.length_c   1.000
_cell.angle_alpha   90.00
_cell.angle_beta   90.00
_cell.angle_gamma   90.00
#
_symmetry.space_group_name_H-M   'P 1'
#
loop_
_entity.id
_entity.type
_entity.pdbx_description
1 polymer ?
#
loop_
_entity_poly.entity_id
_entity_poly.type
_entity_poly.pdbx_seq_one_letter_code
_entity_poly.pdbx_strand_id
1 'polypeptide(L)'
;FVATVNTQDSFNGLPALKQYYDDLFTRSTLRMNKISIQPEADELSQIYTGTFAITRGTTHEHYELADGRQFDMQGRWTATSIQQPDGSWKLLAVHMGVNFLDNPVINAIERSITWFAAGGAAVGLILGFALGWLVKRPKRAA
;
A
#
# COMPACT_ATOMS: atom_id res chain seq x y z
N PHE A 1 19.47 3.62 14.30
CA PHE A 1 18.08 3.73 13.84
C PHE A 1 17.78 2.65 12.82
N VAL A 2 16.73 1.89 13.05
CA VAL A 2 16.20 0.88 12.13
C VAL A 2 14.75 1.21 11.79
N ALA A 3 14.40 1.19 10.51
CA ALA A 3 13.03 1.36 10.06
C ALA A 3 12.56 0.14 9.26
N THR A 4 11.37 -0.39 9.57
CA THR A 4 10.64 -1.32 8.71
C THR A 4 9.40 -0.62 8.21
N VAL A 5 9.27 -0.51 6.88
CA VAL A 5 8.18 0.22 6.23
C VAL A 5 7.06 -0.72 5.76
N ASN A 6 5.98 -0.16 5.25
CA ASN A 6 4.78 -0.91 4.86
C ASN A 6 5.02 -2.01 3.80
N THR A 7 6.09 -1.91 3.00
CA THR A 7 6.51 -2.95 2.04
C THR A 7 7.28 -4.10 2.68
N GLN A 8 7.46 -4.10 4.00
CA GLN A 8 8.27 -5.05 4.79
C GLN A 8 9.78 -4.90 4.57
N ASP A 9 10.24 -3.91 3.80
CA ASP A 9 11.66 -3.59 3.68
C ASP A 9 12.17 -2.97 4.97
N SER A 10 13.38 -3.35 5.38
CA SER A 10 14.04 -2.85 6.57
C SER A 10 15.32 -2.08 6.23
N PHE A 11 15.48 -0.92 6.83
CA PHE A 11 16.57 0.01 6.53
C PHE A 11 17.36 0.34 7.80
N ASN A 12 18.68 0.29 7.69
CA ASN A 12 19.60 0.71 8.73
C ASN A 12 20.06 2.15 8.47
N GLY A 13 19.61 3.07 9.32
CA GLY A 13 19.95 4.49 9.26
C GLY A 13 19.11 5.30 8.27
N LEU A 14 19.11 6.61 8.48
CA LEU A 14 18.35 7.57 7.68
C LEU A 14 18.77 7.62 6.20
N PRO A 15 20.06 7.50 5.83
CA PRO A 15 20.43 7.53 4.40
C PRO A 15 19.77 6.43 3.58
N ALA A 16 19.73 5.19 4.09
CA ALA A 16 19.12 4.06 3.40
C ALA A 16 17.60 4.24 3.28
N LEU A 17 16.94 4.71 4.34
CA LEU A 17 15.52 5.02 4.31
C LEU A 17 15.20 6.15 3.34
N LYS A 18 16.03 7.21 3.31
CA LYS A 18 15.86 8.30 2.35
C LYS A 18 15.98 7.82 0.92
N GLN A 19 17.00 7.02 0.60
CA GLN A 19 17.17 6.45 -0.73
C GLN A 19 15.95 5.64 -1.17
N TYR A 20 15.39 4.82 -0.29
CA TYR A 20 14.15 4.09 -0.58
C TYR A 20 13.00 5.02 -1.01
N TYR A 21 12.78 6.11 -0.26
CA TYR A 21 11.74 7.07 -0.65
C TYR A 21 12.06 7.80 -1.95
N ASP A 22 13.32 8.20 -2.18
CA ASP A 22 13.73 8.84 -3.44
C ASP A 22 13.48 7.90 -4.65
N ASP A 23 13.73 6.60 -4.48
CA ASP A 23 13.49 5.59 -5.53
C ASP A 23 12.00 5.44 -5.88
N LEU A 24 11.07 5.68 -4.93
CA LEU A 24 9.63 5.67 -5.21
C LEU A 24 9.22 6.74 -6.23
N PHE A 25 9.92 7.86 -6.29
CA PHE A 25 9.64 8.97 -7.22
C PHE A 25 10.33 8.79 -8.59
N THR A 26 11.26 7.87 -8.72
CA THR A 26 12.06 7.69 -9.96
C THR A 26 11.80 6.38 -10.68
N ARG A 27 11.26 5.36 -10.00
CA ARG A 27 11.01 4.03 -10.59
C ARG A 27 10.01 4.07 -11.75
N SER A 28 10.09 3.07 -12.63
CA SER A 28 9.26 2.99 -13.85
C SER A 28 7.81 2.56 -13.56
N THR A 29 7.59 1.75 -12.53
CA THR A 29 6.28 1.16 -12.20
C THR A 29 5.77 1.73 -10.88
N LEU A 30 4.50 2.08 -10.79
CA LEU A 30 3.89 2.69 -9.60
C LEU A 30 4.72 3.89 -9.09
N ARG A 31 5.20 4.72 -10.02
CA ARG A 31 5.97 5.92 -9.68
C ARG A 31 5.11 6.86 -8.86
N MET A 32 5.63 7.31 -7.73
CA MET A 32 4.97 8.30 -6.90
C MET A 32 5.18 9.70 -7.45
N ASN A 33 4.15 10.53 -7.34
CA ASN A 33 4.18 11.97 -7.56
C ASN A 33 4.17 12.73 -6.23
N LYS A 34 3.47 12.15 -5.24
CA LYS A 34 3.42 12.70 -3.88
C LYS A 34 3.16 11.60 -2.87
N ILE A 35 3.79 11.73 -1.72
CA ILE A 35 3.56 10.92 -0.52
C ILE A 35 3.40 11.86 0.66
N SER A 36 2.31 11.71 1.40
CA SER A 36 2.09 12.40 2.67
C SER A 36 1.81 11.37 3.75
N ILE A 37 2.58 11.38 4.82
CA ILE A 37 2.42 10.47 5.96
C ILE A 37 2.27 11.34 7.20
N GLN A 38 1.14 11.20 7.88
CA GLN A 38 0.83 11.92 9.11
C GLN A 38 0.73 10.91 10.26
N PRO A 39 1.77 10.76 11.09
CA PRO A 39 1.73 9.90 12.26
C PRO A 39 0.98 10.58 13.41
N GLU A 40 0.15 9.82 14.09
CA GLU A 40 -0.55 10.20 15.30
C GLU A 40 -0.31 9.15 16.37
N ALA A 41 0.06 9.58 17.58
CA ALA A 41 0.25 8.68 18.71
C ALA A 41 -1.11 8.38 19.37
N ASP A 42 -1.39 7.12 19.68
CA ASP A 42 -2.64 6.73 20.36
C ASP A 42 -2.68 7.24 21.81
N GLU A 43 -1.51 7.33 22.44
CA GLU A 43 -1.36 7.67 23.85
C GLU A 43 0.05 8.19 24.15
N LEU A 44 0.31 8.63 25.36
CA LEU A 44 1.65 8.99 25.80
C LEU A 44 2.58 7.77 25.77
N SER A 45 3.85 8.00 25.42
CA SER A 45 4.88 6.96 25.38
C SER A 45 5.01 6.26 26.73
N GLN A 46 5.13 4.96 26.70
CA GLN A 46 5.42 4.17 27.90
C GLN A 46 6.92 4.15 28.12
N ILE A 47 7.37 4.66 29.26
CA ILE A 47 8.79 4.75 29.61
C ILE A 47 9.18 3.58 30.50
N TYR A 48 10.26 2.89 30.14
CA TYR A 48 10.81 1.78 30.88
C TYR A 48 12.21 2.14 31.38
N THR A 49 12.51 1.79 32.63
CA THR A 49 13.80 2.04 33.28
C THR A 49 14.30 3.49 33.22
N GLY A 50 13.42 4.45 32.90
CA GLY A 50 13.73 5.87 32.76
C GLY A 50 14.50 6.27 31.50
N THR A 51 14.95 5.32 30.67
CA THR A 51 15.82 5.58 29.51
C THR A 51 15.32 5.02 28.19
N PHE A 52 14.24 4.26 28.22
CA PHE A 52 13.70 3.56 27.07
C PHE A 52 12.21 3.82 26.96
N ALA A 53 11.71 4.15 25.78
CA ALA A 53 10.32 4.42 25.56
C ALA A 53 9.76 3.66 24.35
N ILE A 54 8.53 3.16 24.50
CA ILE A 54 7.76 2.58 23.41
C ILE A 54 6.55 3.48 23.17
N THR A 55 6.34 3.83 21.91
CA THR A 55 5.19 4.61 21.44
C THR A 55 4.52 3.82 20.34
N ARG A 56 3.19 3.84 20.29
CA ARG A 56 2.39 3.25 19.23
C ARG A 56 1.39 4.27 18.71
N GLY A 57 0.97 4.08 17.47
CA GLY A 57 0.04 5.03 16.88
C GLY A 57 -0.50 4.58 15.53
N THR A 58 -1.20 5.50 14.92
CA THR A 58 -1.80 5.37 13.59
C THR A 58 -1.07 6.30 12.63
N THR A 59 -0.96 5.91 11.35
CA THR A 59 -0.60 6.82 10.26
C THR A 59 -1.81 7.06 9.38
N HIS A 60 -1.98 8.31 8.94
CA HIS A 60 -2.85 8.68 7.84
C HIS A 60 -1.95 9.00 6.64
N GLU A 61 -2.11 8.23 5.59
CA GLU A 61 -1.20 8.24 4.45
C GLU A 61 -1.98 8.60 3.18
N HIS A 62 -1.46 9.54 2.40
CA HIS A 62 -1.99 9.93 1.10
C HIS A 62 -0.92 9.74 0.03
N TYR A 63 -1.26 9.03 -1.03
CA TYR A 63 -0.40 8.69 -2.14
C TYR A 63 -0.98 9.18 -3.45
N GLU A 64 -0.19 9.89 -4.24
CA GLU A 64 -0.50 10.27 -5.61
C GLU A 64 0.49 9.59 -6.56
N LEU A 65 -0.01 8.83 -7.51
CA LEU A 65 0.81 8.21 -8.54
C LEU A 65 1.02 9.15 -9.74
N ALA A 66 2.09 8.95 -10.48
CA ALA A 66 2.40 9.77 -11.66
C ALA A 66 1.39 9.60 -12.80
N ASP A 67 0.57 8.55 -12.79
CA ASP A 67 -0.53 8.33 -13.74
C ASP A 67 -1.85 8.97 -13.29
N GLY A 68 -1.86 9.74 -12.21
CA GLY A 68 -3.01 10.46 -11.67
C GLY A 68 -3.89 9.67 -10.69
N ARG A 69 -3.61 8.40 -10.46
CA ARG A 69 -4.33 7.63 -9.43
C ARG A 69 -3.93 8.13 -8.04
N GLN A 70 -4.91 8.16 -7.15
CA GLN A 70 -4.71 8.57 -5.75
C GLN A 70 -5.35 7.54 -4.83
N PHE A 71 -4.80 7.37 -3.66
CA PHE A 71 -5.38 6.53 -2.62
C PHE A 71 -4.93 6.98 -1.23
N ASP A 72 -5.85 6.84 -0.28
CA ASP A 72 -5.60 7.06 1.13
C ASP A 72 -5.46 5.71 1.82
N MET A 73 -4.54 5.63 2.76
CA MET A 73 -4.28 4.42 3.51
C MET A 73 -4.12 4.76 4.99
N GLN A 74 -4.56 3.86 5.84
CA GLN A 74 -4.32 3.94 7.27
C GLN A 74 -3.39 2.83 7.69
N GLY A 75 -2.31 3.20 8.36
CA GLY A 75 -1.33 2.27 8.89
C GLY A 75 -1.29 2.27 10.42
N ARG A 76 -0.59 1.32 10.96
CA ARG A 76 -0.21 1.25 12.38
C ARG A 76 1.30 1.33 12.48
N TRP A 77 1.80 1.95 13.53
CA TRP A 77 3.22 2.01 13.80
C TRP A 77 3.55 1.76 15.26
N THR A 78 4.72 1.24 15.49
CA THR A 78 5.34 1.14 16.81
C THR A 78 6.75 1.68 16.72
N ALA A 79 7.12 2.54 17.63
CA ALA A 79 8.45 3.14 17.70
C ALA A 79 9.10 2.88 19.06
N THR A 80 10.39 2.70 19.01
CA THR A 80 11.25 2.58 20.19
C THR A 80 12.19 3.78 20.23
N SER A 81 12.24 4.46 21.35
CA SER A 81 13.14 5.59 21.59
C SER A 81 14.05 5.33 22.78
N ILE A 82 15.22 5.93 22.77
CA ILE A 82 16.19 5.86 23.85
C ILE A 82 16.61 7.26 24.29
N GLN A 83 16.70 7.46 25.60
CA GLN A 83 17.23 8.70 26.16
C GLN A 83 18.74 8.70 26.08
N GLN A 84 19.30 9.78 25.59
CA GLN A 84 20.74 10.01 25.52
C GLN A 84 21.25 10.57 26.85
N PRO A 85 22.57 10.52 27.10
CA PRO A 85 23.15 11.10 28.31
C PRO A 85 22.90 12.60 28.50
N ASP A 86 22.64 13.33 27.40
CA ASP A 86 22.28 14.75 27.43
C ASP A 86 20.80 15.01 27.73
N GLY A 87 20.01 13.95 27.99
CA GLY A 87 18.58 14.01 28.26
C GLY A 87 17.70 14.04 27.02
N SER A 88 18.25 14.16 25.82
CA SER A 88 17.49 14.12 24.58
C SER A 88 16.99 12.70 24.26
N TRP A 89 15.83 12.60 23.60
CA TRP A 89 15.29 11.32 23.13
C TRP A 89 15.60 11.14 21.64
N LYS A 90 16.07 9.94 21.28
CA LYS A 90 16.31 9.58 19.89
C LYS A 90 15.53 8.33 19.51
N LEU A 91 14.96 8.36 18.33
CA LEU A 91 14.32 7.19 17.72
C LEU A 91 15.39 6.13 17.44
N LEU A 92 15.19 4.94 17.99
CA LEU A 92 16.06 3.79 17.80
C LEU A 92 15.53 2.85 16.72
N ALA A 93 14.21 2.59 16.74
CA ALA A 93 13.55 1.76 15.74
C ALA A 93 12.11 2.24 15.51
N VAL A 94 11.62 2.03 14.29
CA VAL A 94 10.22 2.15 13.95
C VAL A 94 9.80 0.98 13.06
N HIS A 95 8.62 0.46 13.33
CA HIS A 95 7.96 -0.54 12.50
C HIS A 95 6.61 0.02 12.07
N MET A 96 6.34 -0.01 10.76
CA MET A 96 5.08 0.42 10.16
C MET A 96 4.41 -0.77 9.48
N GLY A 97 3.10 -0.82 9.51
CA GLY A 97 2.32 -1.86 8.87
C GLY A 97 0.94 -1.37 8.48
N VAL A 98 0.36 -2.00 7.48
CA VAL A 98 -1.00 -1.72 6.99
C VAL A 98 -1.90 -2.92 7.21
N ASN A 99 -3.22 -2.71 7.17
CA ASN A 99 -4.16 -3.83 7.18
C ASN A 99 -4.01 -4.63 5.88
N PHE A 100 -3.55 -5.86 6.03
CA PHE A 100 -3.35 -6.76 4.89
C PHE A 100 -4.66 -7.16 4.20
N LEU A 101 -5.75 -7.28 4.97
CA LEU A 101 -7.04 -7.79 4.47
C LEU A 101 -7.98 -6.69 3.98
N ASP A 102 -7.74 -5.44 4.37
CA ASP A 102 -8.59 -4.31 4.02
C ASP A 102 -7.73 -3.07 3.78
N ASN A 103 -7.39 -2.85 2.53
CA ASN A 103 -6.67 -1.65 2.11
C ASN A 103 -7.03 -1.29 0.66
N PRO A 104 -6.82 -0.02 0.25
CA PRO A 104 -7.21 0.47 -1.08
C PRO A 104 -6.62 -0.32 -2.25
N VAL A 105 -5.43 -0.90 -2.09
CA VAL A 105 -4.77 -1.70 -3.15
C VAL A 105 -5.53 -3.01 -3.38
N ILE A 106 -5.89 -3.72 -2.31
CA ILE A 106 -6.70 -4.95 -2.39
C ILE A 106 -8.07 -4.64 -3.00
N ASN A 107 -8.74 -3.57 -2.52
CA ASN A 107 -10.02 -3.14 -3.04
C ASN A 107 -9.97 -2.80 -4.55
N ALA A 108 -8.89 -2.19 -5.02
CA ALA A 108 -8.67 -1.91 -6.43
C ALA A 108 -8.48 -3.20 -7.26
N ILE A 109 -7.75 -4.19 -6.73
CA ILE A 109 -7.56 -5.49 -7.36
C ILE A 109 -8.90 -6.23 -7.46
N GLU A 110 -9.68 -6.31 -6.39
CA GLU A 110 -10.99 -6.97 -6.37
C GLU A 110 -11.96 -6.35 -7.38
N ARG A 111 -12.02 -5.02 -7.46
CA ARG A 111 -12.82 -4.32 -8.48
C ARG A 111 -12.37 -4.67 -9.90
N SER A 112 -11.07 -4.73 -10.13
CA SER A 112 -10.52 -5.08 -11.44
C SER A 112 -10.92 -6.49 -11.86
N ILE A 113 -10.81 -7.48 -10.96
CA ILE A 113 -11.24 -8.86 -11.21
C ILE A 113 -12.72 -8.92 -11.58
N THR A 114 -13.58 -8.20 -10.86
CA THR A 114 -15.01 -8.14 -11.12
C THR A 114 -15.31 -7.59 -12.52
N TRP A 115 -14.64 -6.52 -12.93
CA TRP A 115 -14.79 -5.95 -14.28
C TRP A 115 -14.32 -6.89 -15.39
N PHE A 116 -13.18 -7.56 -15.19
CA PHE A 116 -12.67 -8.56 -16.15
C PHE A 116 -13.59 -9.76 -16.26
N ALA A 117 -14.14 -10.25 -15.15
CA ALA A 117 -15.10 -11.36 -15.16
C ALA A 117 -16.39 -10.96 -15.89
N ALA A 118 -16.96 -9.80 -15.60
CA ALA A 118 -18.16 -9.31 -16.26
C ALA A 118 -17.94 -9.08 -17.77
N GLY A 119 -16.82 -8.45 -18.15
CA GLY A 119 -16.44 -8.22 -19.54
C GLY A 119 -16.23 -9.53 -20.30
N GLY A 120 -15.51 -10.48 -19.71
CA GLY A 120 -15.29 -11.80 -20.29
C GLY A 120 -16.59 -12.59 -20.48
N ALA A 121 -17.49 -12.55 -19.52
CA ALA A 121 -18.82 -13.18 -19.63
C ALA A 121 -19.65 -12.55 -20.77
N ALA A 122 -19.67 -11.21 -20.87
CA ALA A 122 -20.40 -10.52 -21.95
C ALA A 122 -19.85 -10.88 -23.35
N VAL A 123 -18.54 -10.85 -23.52
CA VAL A 123 -17.87 -11.26 -24.78
C VAL A 123 -18.15 -12.73 -25.08
N GLY A 124 -18.04 -13.61 -24.11
CA GLY A 124 -18.35 -15.05 -24.27
C GLY A 124 -19.80 -15.32 -24.72
N LEU A 125 -20.78 -14.61 -24.14
CA LEU A 125 -22.17 -14.70 -24.52
C LEU A 125 -22.41 -14.22 -25.98
N ILE A 126 -21.80 -13.07 -26.35
CA ILE A 126 -21.93 -12.54 -27.71
C ILE A 126 -21.34 -13.51 -28.74
N LEU A 127 -20.15 -14.00 -28.52
CA LEU A 127 -19.50 -14.96 -29.41
C LEU A 127 -20.22 -16.29 -29.44
N GLY A 128 -20.69 -16.80 -28.31
CA GLY A 128 -21.50 -18.03 -28.25
C GLY A 128 -22.81 -17.90 -29.00
N PHE A 129 -23.48 -16.77 -28.88
CA PHE A 129 -24.72 -16.48 -29.63
C PHE A 129 -24.48 -16.40 -31.14
N ALA A 130 -23.42 -15.67 -31.56
CA ALA A 130 -23.05 -15.53 -32.97
C ALA A 130 -22.68 -16.88 -33.62
N LEU A 131 -21.86 -17.69 -32.93
CA LEU A 131 -21.51 -19.03 -33.41
C LEU A 131 -22.71 -19.96 -33.45
N GLY A 132 -23.56 -19.96 -32.42
CA GLY A 132 -24.79 -20.74 -32.39
C GLY A 132 -25.75 -20.38 -33.53
N TRP A 133 -25.85 -19.09 -33.86
CA TRP A 133 -26.66 -18.62 -34.99
C TRP A 133 -26.10 -19.05 -36.36
N LEU A 134 -24.79 -19.02 -36.55
CA LEU A 134 -24.12 -19.48 -37.76
C LEU A 134 -24.29 -20.99 -37.98
N VAL A 135 -24.21 -21.79 -36.92
CA VAL A 135 -24.40 -23.25 -37.01
C VAL A 135 -25.84 -23.64 -37.29
N LYS A 136 -26.82 -22.86 -36.78
CA LYS A 136 -28.26 -23.08 -37.02
C LYS A 136 -28.78 -22.64 -38.39
N ARG A 137 -27.98 -21.98 -39.25
CA ARG A 137 -28.43 -21.61 -40.58
C ARG A 137 -28.80 -22.88 -41.39
N PRO A 138 -30.05 -23.08 -41.80
CA PRO A 138 -30.43 -24.22 -42.61
C PRO A 138 -29.61 -24.19 -43.90
N LYS A 139 -28.98 -25.33 -44.26
CA LYS A 139 -28.45 -25.49 -45.62
C LYS A 139 -29.57 -25.26 -46.58
N ARG A 140 -29.51 -24.21 -47.41
CA ARG A 140 -30.42 -24.04 -48.53
C ARG A 140 -30.30 -25.30 -49.40
N ALA A 141 -31.38 -26.08 -49.48
CA ALA A 141 -31.50 -27.16 -50.46
C ALA A 141 -31.35 -26.57 -51.85
N ALA A 142 -30.42 -27.09 -52.63
CA ALA A 142 -30.25 -26.76 -54.06
C ALA A 142 -31.32 -27.48 -54.85
#